data_7f25d9bd16c5a131887ba36887a2e202
#
_entry.id   7f25d9bd16c5a131887ba36887a2e202
#
_cell.length_a   1.000
_cell.length_b   1.000
_cell.length_c   1.000
_cell.angle_alpha   90.00
_cell.angle_beta   90.00
_cell.angle_gamma   90.00
#
_symmetry.space_group_name_H-M   'P 1'
#
loop_
_entity.id
_entity.type
_entity.pdbx_description
1 polymer ?
#
loop_
_entity_poly.entity_id
_entity_poly.type
_entity_poly.pdbx_seq_one_letter_code
_entity_poly.pdbx_strand_id
1 'polypeptide(L)'
;MQVTGIKTRPLLPPQDSLQAALKEAIRFSPKEGDIVCISSKVVSIDEGRTIPTAEITDKEKLIEQESDFYLKAPASSKHRKRFTFAKGGMAGSAGIDESNGNEHFVLYPKDPFASAKKIRAWLMKEYELQDLAVIITDSTSLPLRRGAIGFALSWDGIDPLRDYRGTPDIFGRIIKVETANLIDALAATAVLEMGEGSECVPVAIIRDAKNIVRKNRSPRNGTQLIVDPKDDVFAPFFFHKEFKWKKGKGNR
;
A
#
# COMPACT_ATOMS: atom_id res chain seq x y z
N MET A 1 1.14 13.22 -17.45
CA MET A 1 1.46 12.66 -16.12
C MET A 1 2.97 12.55 -16.03
N GLN A 2 3.56 13.12 -14.99
CA GLN A 2 4.98 13.06 -14.67
C GLN A 2 5.13 12.33 -13.33
N VAL A 3 6.12 11.44 -13.21
CA VAL A 3 6.44 10.76 -11.96
C VAL A 3 7.88 11.07 -11.61
N THR A 4 8.13 11.43 -10.36
CA THR A 4 9.47 11.83 -9.90
C THR A 4 9.76 11.14 -8.57
N GLY A 5 10.75 10.26 -8.57
CA GLY A 5 11.27 9.64 -7.36
C GLY A 5 12.05 10.63 -6.49
N ILE A 6 11.84 10.55 -5.20
CA ILE A 6 12.48 11.41 -4.20
C ILE A 6 13.43 10.57 -3.36
N LYS A 7 14.72 10.79 -3.59
CA LYS A 7 15.75 10.17 -2.78
C LYS A 7 15.81 10.85 -1.41
N THR A 8 15.79 10.05 -0.34
CA THR A 8 15.99 10.52 1.03
C THR A 8 17.25 9.90 1.63
N ARG A 9 17.64 10.33 2.81
CA ARG A 9 18.51 9.51 3.63
C ARG A 9 17.77 8.23 4.05
N PRO A 10 18.46 7.13 4.37
CA PRO A 10 17.82 5.97 4.99
C PRO A 10 17.08 6.37 6.27
N LEU A 11 15.88 5.83 6.49
CA LEU A 11 15.22 5.88 7.79
C LEU A 11 15.68 4.68 8.61
N LEU A 12 16.03 4.93 9.86
CA LEU A 12 16.65 3.95 10.73
C LEU A 12 15.66 3.39 11.77
N PRO A 13 15.45 2.06 11.82
CA PRO A 13 14.77 1.42 12.94
C PRO A 13 15.57 1.67 14.26
N PRO A 14 14.91 1.58 15.43
CA PRO A 14 13.51 1.17 15.59
C PRO A 14 12.49 2.24 15.25
N GLN A 15 12.88 3.52 15.19
CA GLN A 15 12.02 4.64 14.86
C GLN A 15 12.82 5.83 14.35
N ASP A 16 12.35 6.46 13.28
CA ASP A 16 12.98 7.66 12.69
C ASP A 16 11.90 8.55 12.07
N SER A 17 12.17 9.84 11.93
CA SER A 17 11.19 10.81 11.45
C SER A 17 11.13 10.87 9.92
N LEU A 18 10.00 10.44 9.35
CA LEU A 18 9.68 10.61 7.94
C LEU A 18 9.61 12.12 7.58
N GLN A 19 9.03 12.94 8.45
CA GLN A 19 8.93 14.39 8.22
C GLN A 19 10.32 15.04 8.11
N ALA A 20 11.25 14.68 9.00
CA ALA A 20 12.63 15.19 8.94
C ALA A 20 13.32 14.73 7.64
N ALA A 21 13.22 13.45 7.29
CA ALA A 21 13.82 12.93 6.06
C ALA A 21 13.28 13.61 4.80
N LEU A 22 11.99 13.94 4.77
CA LEU A 22 11.38 14.66 3.64
C LEU A 22 11.81 16.12 3.58
N LYS A 23 11.96 16.82 4.71
CA LYS A 23 12.46 18.20 4.76
C LYS A 23 13.92 18.30 4.31
N GLU A 24 14.72 17.29 4.58
CA GLU A 24 16.12 17.21 4.16
C GLU A 24 16.27 16.84 2.68
N ALA A 25 15.24 16.24 2.06
CA ALA A 25 15.29 15.78 0.67
C ALA A 25 15.23 16.96 -0.32
N ILE A 26 16.32 17.22 -1.03
CA ILE A 26 16.53 18.39 -1.90
C ILE A 26 15.43 18.58 -2.96
N ARG A 27 14.86 17.46 -3.46
CA ARG A 27 13.85 17.50 -4.54
C ARG A 27 12.41 17.36 -4.06
N PHE A 28 12.20 17.28 -2.75
CA PHE A 28 10.85 17.15 -2.23
C PHE A 28 10.15 18.50 -2.20
N SER A 29 9.39 18.80 -3.24
CA SER A 29 8.64 20.05 -3.41
C SER A 29 7.26 19.75 -3.98
N PRO A 30 6.32 19.27 -3.14
CA PRO A 30 4.95 19.02 -3.56
C PRO A 30 4.24 20.33 -3.92
N LYS A 31 3.32 20.27 -4.88
CA LYS A 31 2.54 21.38 -5.39
C LYS A 31 1.05 21.06 -5.37
N GLU A 32 0.23 22.07 -5.59
CA GLU A 32 -1.22 21.91 -5.76
C GLU A 32 -1.55 20.80 -6.79
N GLY A 33 -2.41 19.90 -6.42
CA GLY A 33 -2.87 18.83 -7.28
C GLY A 33 -1.91 17.64 -7.40
N ASP A 34 -0.77 17.63 -6.73
CA ASP A 34 0.14 16.49 -6.73
C ASP A 34 -0.44 15.29 -5.94
N ILE A 35 0.03 14.10 -6.28
CA ILE A 35 -0.19 12.87 -5.52
C ILE A 35 1.17 12.44 -4.97
N VAL A 36 1.30 12.35 -3.66
CA VAL A 36 2.51 11.90 -2.98
C VAL A 36 2.34 10.44 -2.60
N CYS A 37 3.12 9.58 -3.24
CA CYS A 37 3.17 8.14 -2.96
C CYS A 37 4.33 7.85 -2.02
N ILE A 38 4.10 7.08 -0.95
CA ILE A 38 5.08 6.85 0.12
C ILE A 38 5.09 5.36 0.45
N SER A 39 6.27 4.75 0.50
CA SER A 39 6.42 3.35 0.90
C SER A 39 5.89 3.12 2.32
N SER A 40 5.10 2.06 2.50
CA SER A 40 4.59 1.61 3.79
C SER A 40 5.72 1.41 4.81
N LYS A 41 6.89 0.93 4.36
CA LYS A 41 8.06 0.67 5.20
C LYS A 41 8.54 1.93 5.94
N VAL A 42 8.70 3.06 5.25
CA VAL A 42 9.18 4.28 5.92
C VAL A 42 8.11 4.90 6.82
N VAL A 43 6.83 4.73 6.49
CA VAL A 43 5.72 5.11 7.38
C VAL A 43 5.75 4.26 8.64
N SER A 44 5.99 2.96 8.51
CA SER A 44 6.08 2.04 9.64
C SER A 44 7.26 2.35 10.56
N ILE A 45 8.41 2.71 10.00
CA ILE A 45 9.58 3.14 10.79
C ILE A 45 9.25 4.44 11.54
N ASP A 46 8.58 5.41 10.89
CA ASP A 46 8.14 6.67 11.55
C ASP A 46 7.20 6.39 12.74
N GLU A 47 6.36 5.37 12.64
CA GLU A 47 5.44 4.94 13.70
C GLU A 47 6.07 4.01 14.75
N GLY A 48 7.35 3.62 14.60
CA GLY A 48 7.99 2.63 15.47
C GLY A 48 7.38 1.22 15.34
N ARG A 49 6.80 0.89 14.18
CA ARG A 49 6.24 -0.43 13.86
C ARG A 49 7.32 -1.41 13.41
N THR A 50 8.35 -1.54 14.22
CA THR A 50 9.50 -2.39 13.98
C THR A 50 9.78 -3.29 15.18
N ILE A 51 10.37 -4.45 14.95
CA ILE A 51 10.73 -5.41 16.00
C ILE A 51 12.13 -5.93 15.69
N PRO A 52 13.09 -5.88 16.62
CA PRO A 52 14.40 -6.48 16.42
C PRO A 52 14.29 -7.96 16.04
N THR A 53 15.01 -8.38 15.00
CA THR A 53 14.92 -9.78 14.53
C THR A 53 15.35 -10.78 15.61
N ALA A 54 16.29 -10.38 16.48
CA ALA A 54 16.75 -11.18 17.61
C ALA A 54 15.68 -11.47 18.67
N GLU A 55 14.63 -10.66 18.77
CA GLU A 55 13.52 -10.86 19.71
C GLU A 55 12.48 -11.86 19.20
N ILE A 56 12.51 -12.18 17.91
CA ILE A 56 11.52 -13.05 17.27
C ILE A 56 12.10 -14.45 17.04
N THR A 57 11.80 -15.37 17.92
CA THR A 57 12.19 -16.78 17.77
C THR A 57 11.34 -17.54 16.75
N ASP A 58 10.12 -17.06 16.44
CA ASP A 58 9.18 -17.70 15.55
C ASP A 58 8.43 -16.65 14.68
N LYS A 59 9.01 -16.37 13.51
CA LYS A 59 8.41 -15.44 12.51
C LYS A 59 7.00 -15.86 12.09
N GLU A 60 6.69 -17.15 12.15
CA GLU A 60 5.39 -17.67 11.78
C GLU A 60 4.29 -17.20 12.75
N LYS A 61 4.59 -17.14 14.04
CA LYS A 61 3.66 -16.58 15.03
C LYS A 61 3.43 -15.08 14.83
N LEU A 62 4.46 -14.35 14.44
CA LEU A 62 4.34 -12.92 14.13
C LEU A 62 3.41 -12.71 12.92
N ILE A 63 3.56 -13.52 11.85
CA ILE A 63 2.67 -13.48 10.68
C ILE A 63 1.22 -13.79 11.09
N GLU A 64 1.00 -14.78 11.96
CA GLU A 64 -0.34 -15.11 12.47
C GLU A 64 -0.96 -13.95 13.27
N GLN A 65 -0.15 -13.19 14.00
CA GLN A 65 -0.60 -12.03 14.79
C GLN A 65 -1.00 -10.84 13.92
N GLU A 66 -0.24 -10.57 12.86
CA GLU A 66 -0.46 -9.42 11.97
C GLU A 66 -1.47 -9.71 10.84
N SER A 67 -1.85 -10.97 10.62
CA SER A 67 -2.82 -11.36 9.59
C SER A 67 -4.27 -11.25 10.07
N ASP A 68 -5.17 -10.84 9.17
CA ASP A 68 -6.62 -11.03 9.34
C ASP A 68 -7.00 -12.49 9.11
N PHE A 69 -6.46 -13.08 8.02
CA PHE A 69 -6.54 -14.50 7.70
C PHE A 69 -5.22 -14.98 7.11
N TYR A 70 -4.90 -16.23 7.33
CA TYR A 70 -3.70 -16.84 6.76
C TYR A 70 -3.93 -18.29 6.31
N LEU A 71 -3.19 -18.67 5.28
CA LEU A 71 -3.15 -20.03 4.75
C LEU A 71 -1.72 -20.59 4.91
N LYS A 72 -1.59 -21.69 5.64
CA LYS A 72 -0.29 -22.38 5.73
C LYS A 72 0.07 -22.94 4.35
N ALA A 73 1.24 -22.55 3.84
CA ALA A 73 1.74 -23.15 2.62
C ALA A 73 1.90 -24.67 2.82
N PRO A 74 1.51 -25.49 1.82
CA PRO A 74 1.79 -26.92 1.87
C PRO A 74 3.30 -27.14 2.04
N ALA A 75 3.69 -28.16 2.80
CA ALA A 75 5.10 -28.51 3.04
C ALA A 75 5.88 -28.74 1.73
N SER A 76 5.19 -29.13 0.66
CA SER A 76 5.72 -29.33 -0.69
C SER A 76 5.93 -28.05 -1.49
N SER A 77 5.46 -26.90 -1.01
CA SER A 77 5.62 -25.63 -1.72
C SER A 77 7.09 -25.20 -1.73
N LYS A 78 7.66 -25.00 -2.92
CA LYS A 78 9.01 -24.42 -3.10
C LYS A 78 9.09 -22.99 -2.55
N HIS A 79 7.95 -22.29 -2.47
CA HIS A 79 7.81 -20.96 -1.92
C HIS A 79 7.16 -21.09 -0.54
N ARG A 80 7.94 -21.07 0.52
CA ARG A 80 7.46 -21.14 1.92
C ARG A 80 6.70 -19.87 2.38
N LYS A 81 6.35 -18.97 1.45
CA LYS A 81 5.58 -17.77 1.77
C LYS A 81 4.14 -18.16 2.11
N ARG A 82 3.66 -17.68 3.23
CA ARG A 82 2.24 -17.81 3.58
C ARG A 82 1.43 -16.82 2.75
N PHE A 83 0.30 -17.28 2.23
CA PHE A 83 -0.73 -16.39 1.74
C PHE A 83 -1.49 -15.83 2.94
N THR A 84 -1.59 -14.52 3.02
CA THR A 84 -2.29 -13.84 4.09
C THR A 84 -3.18 -12.74 3.53
N PHE A 85 -4.27 -12.47 4.23
CA PHE A 85 -5.00 -11.21 4.09
C PHE A 85 -4.60 -10.34 5.28
N ALA A 86 -4.18 -9.13 5.01
CA ALA A 86 -3.81 -8.15 6.03
C ALA A 86 -4.11 -6.73 5.53
N LYS A 87 -4.73 -5.93 6.38
CA LYS A 87 -5.07 -4.52 6.09
C LYS A 87 -5.84 -4.32 4.77
N GLY A 88 -6.70 -5.28 4.43
CA GLY A 88 -7.57 -5.20 3.25
C GLY A 88 -6.94 -5.64 1.93
N GLY A 89 -5.72 -6.17 1.94
CA GLY A 89 -5.04 -6.69 0.77
C GLY A 89 -4.56 -8.13 0.95
N MET A 90 -4.25 -8.81 -0.16
CA MET A 90 -3.53 -10.06 -0.14
C MET A 90 -2.02 -9.76 -0.12
N ALA A 91 -1.36 -10.15 0.95
CA ALA A 91 0.06 -9.91 1.14
C ALA A 91 0.81 -11.20 1.48
N GLY A 92 2.04 -11.33 1.01
CA GLY A 92 2.94 -12.35 1.51
C GLY A 92 3.35 -12.03 2.95
N SER A 93 3.23 -12.99 3.86
CA SER A 93 3.72 -12.83 5.24
C SER A 93 3.14 -11.61 5.99
N ALA A 94 1.87 -11.28 5.75
CA ALA A 94 1.16 -10.15 6.37
C ALA A 94 1.82 -8.77 6.15
N GLY A 95 2.61 -8.61 5.09
CA GLY A 95 3.37 -7.39 4.82
C GLY A 95 4.58 -7.19 5.73
N ILE A 96 4.98 -8.22 6.49
CA ILE A 96 6.19 -8.16 7.31
C ILE A 96 7.41 -8.24 6.42
N ASP A 97 8.19 -7.18 6.38
CA ASP A 97 9.43 -7.09 5.63
C ASP A 97 10.66 -7.14 6.54
N GLU A 98 11.73 -7.70 6.01
CA GLU A 98 13.03 -7.82 6.66
C GLU A 98 14.11 -7.11 5.83
N SER A 99 13.88 -6.99 4.52
CA SER A 99 14.80 -6.31 3.62
C SER A 99 14.87 -4.81 3.94
N ASN A 100 16.08 -4.25 3.93
CA ASN A 100 16.35 -2.85 4.31
C ASN A 100 15.84 -2.48 5.71
N GLY A 101 15.59 -3.46 6.58
CA GLY A 101 15.10 -3.29 7.94
C GLY A 101 16.19 -3.12 9.01
N ASN A 102 17.49 -3.13 8.64
CA ASN A 102 18.60 -2.99 9.57
C ASN A 102 18.41 -3.82 10.85
N GLU A 103 18.39 -5.14 10.70
CA GLU A 103 18.19 -6.13 11.79
C GLU A 103 16.81 -6.03 12.49
N HIS A 104 15.82 -5.43 11.84
CA HIS A 104 14.44 -5.39 12.31
C HIS A 104 13.47 -5.98 11.30
N PHE A 105 12.41 -6.60 11.79
CA PHE A 105 11.18 -6.79 11.03
C PHE A 105 10.41 -5.48 11.01
N VAL A 106 10.03 -5.03 9.81
CA VAL A 106 9.18 -3.86 9.63
C VAL A 106 7.76 -4.37 9.33
N LEU A 107 6.81 -4.00 10.17
CA LEU A 107 5.40 -4.37 10.07
C LEU A 107 4.64 -3.32 9.28
N TYR A 108 3.40 -3.61 8.86
CA TYR A 108 2.54 -2.56 8.33
C TYR A 108 2.24 -1.47 9.37
N PRO A 109 1.97 -0.22 8.94
CA PRO A 109 1.42 0.82 9.81
C PRO A 109 0.22 0.30 10.59
N LYS A 110 0.05 0.72 11.82
CA LYS A 110 -1.03 0.23 12.69
C LYS A 110 -2.42 0.48 12.06
N ASP A 111 -2.62 1.67 11.53
CA ASP A 111 -3.79 2.07 10.77
C ASP A 111 -3.34 2.86 9.54
N PRO A 112 -3.15 2.19 8.38
CA PRO A 112 -2.63 2.84 7.18
C PRO A 112 -3.48 4.03 6.71
N PHE A 113 -4.82 3.99 6.89
CA PHE A 113 -5.69 5.09 6.49
C PHE A 113 -5.55 6.31 7.40
N ALA A 114 -5.43 6.11 8.70
CA ALA A 114 -5.13 7.18 9.64
C ALA A 114 -3.74 7.79 9.34
N SER A 115 -2.76 6.97 8.98
CA SER A 115 -1.41 7.40 8.60
C SER A 115 -1.44 8.25 7.33
N ALA A 116 -2.11 7.81 6.27
CA ALA A 116 -2.26 8.57 5.02
C ALA A 116 -2.90 9.94 5.28
N LYS A 117 -3.97 9.97 6.08
CA LYS A 117 -4.66 11.22 6.46
C LYS A 117 -3.75 12.15 7.26
N LYS A 118 -3.01 11.63 8.25
CA LYS A 118 -2.06 12.42 9.08
C LYS A 118 -0.96 13.01 8.22
N ILE A 119 -0.37 12.21 7.33
CA ILE A 119 0.69 12.66 6.42
C ILE A 119 0.17 13.72 5.47
N ARG A 120 -1.01 13.51 4.85
CA ARG A 120 -1.63 14.51 3.97
C ARG A 120 -1.86 15.84 4.70
N ALA A 121 -2.45 15.80 5.88
CA ALA A 121 -2.72 17.01 6.66
C ALA A 121 -1.43 17.76 7.01
N TRP A 122 -0.36 17.04 7.35
CA TRP A 122 0.95 17.63 7.59
C TRP A 122 1.54 18.25 6.33
N LEU A 123 1.53 17.56 5.19
CA LEU A 123 2.06 18.07 3.92
C LEU A 123 1.31 19.34 3.48
N MET A 124 -0.02 19.32 3.53
CA MET A 124 -0.84 20.49 3.17
C MET A 124 -0.52 21.71 4.03
N LYS A 125 -0.31 21.50 5.34
CA LYS A 125 0.06 22.58 6.26
C LYS A 125 1.49 23.09 6.02
N GLU A 126 2.44 22.18 5.88
CA GLU A 126 3.87 22.51 5.74
C GLU A 126 4.18 23.25 4.44
N TYR A 127 3.48 22.89 3.35
CA TYR A 127 3.69 23.47 2.02
C TYR A 127 2.58 24.42 1.57
N GLU A 128 1.68 24.82 2.50
CA GLU A 128 0.59 25.77 2.27
C GLU A 128 -0.33 25.37 1.10
N LEU A 129 -0.61 24.06 0.95
CA LEU A 129 -1.42 23.51 -0.14
C LEU A 129 -2.88 23.34 0.28
N GLN A 130 -3.79 23.49 -0.70
CA GLN A 130 -5.24 23.27 -0.51
C GLN A 130 -5.70 21.94 -1.12
N ASP A 131 -5.00 21.44 -2.14
CA ASP A 131 -5.29 20.17 -2.80
C ASP A 131 -4.01 19.34 -2.95
N LEU A 132 -3.99 18.20 -2.25
CA LEU A 132 -2.96 17.18 -2.33
C LEU A 132 -3.60 15.82 -2.08
N ALA A 133 -3.08 14.76 -2.68
CA ALA A 133 -3.41 13.41 -2.30
C ALA A 133 -2.18 12.66 -1.77
N VAL A 134 -2.39 11.70 -0.87
CA VAL A 134 -1.36 10.80 -0.38
C VAL A 134 -1.78 9.36 -0.63
N ILE A 135 -0.86 8.54 -1.10
CA ILE A 135 -1.00 7.09 -1.25
C ILE A 135 0.13 6.44 -0.46
N ILE A 136 -0.20 5.56 0.47
CA ILE A 136 0.78 4.66 1.08
C ILE A 136 0.85 3.42 0.21
N THR A 137 2.04 3.12 -0.32
CA THR A 137 2.25 2.03 -1.26
C THR A 137 2.98 0.86 -0.61
N ASP A 138 2.71 -0.31 -1.12
CA ASP A 138 3.51 -1.51 -0.88
C ASP A 138 3.58 -2.33 -2.16
N SER A 139 4.27 -3.47 -2.15
CA SER A 139 4.38 -4.34 -3.30
C SER A 139 3.78 -5.72 -3.04
N THR A 140 3.20 -6.30 -4.08
CA THR A 140 2.57 -7.62 -4.03
C THR A 140 2.90 -8.43 -5.28
N SER A 141 2.66 -9.74 -5.21
CA SER A 141 2.77 -10.63 -6.38
C SER A 141 1.39 -10.88 -6.96
N LEU A 142 1.26 -10.78 -8.27
CA LEU A 142 0.02 -11.13 -8.98
C LEU A 142 0.00 -12.61 -9.37
N PRO A 143 -1.17 -13.27 -9.36
CA PRO A 143 -1.33 -14.61 -9.87
C PRO A 143 -0.81 -14.74 -11.31
N LEU A 144 -0.09 -15.83 -11.59
CA LEU A 144 0.44 -16.16 -12.93
C LEU A 144 1.42 -15.12 -13.52
N ARG A 145 1.96 -14.21 -12.70
CA ARG A 145 2.98 -13.24 -13.09
C ARG A 145 4.24 -13.41 -12.24
N ARG A 146 5.39 -13.14 -12.85
CA ARG A 146 6.67 -13.07 -12.13
C ARG A 146 6.95 -11.61 -11.76
N GLY A 147 7.55 -11.42 -10.59
CA GLY A 147 7.93 -10.10 -10.07
C GLY A 147 6.88 -9.53 -9.13
N ALA A 148 7.27 -8.50 -8.41
CA ALA A 148 6.39 -7.71 -7.59
C ALA A 148 5.83 -6.52 -8.39
N ILE A 149 4.70 -6.01 -7.97
CA ILE A 149 4.07 -4.80 -8.50
C ILE A 149 3.55 -3.97 -7.35
N GLY A 150 3.67 -2.66 -7.46
CA GLY A 150 3.13 -1.75 -6.45
C GLY A 150 1.61 -1.81 -6.37
N PHE A 151 1.08 -1.66 -5.16
CA PHE A 151 -0.34 -1.49 -4.89
C PHE A 151 -0.55 -0.45 -3.78
N ALA A 152 -1.76 0.07 -3.67
CA ALA A 152 -2.12 1.04 -2.65
C ALA A 152 -2.59 0.33 -1.37
N LEU A 153 -1.80 0.43 -0.31
CA LEU A 153 -2.19 -0.05 1.02
C LEU A 153 -3.26 0.87 1.63
N SER A 154 -3.13 2.17 1.41
CA SER A 154 -4.11 3.18 1.83
C SER A 154 -3.93 4.48 1.06
N TRP A 155 -4.91 5.39 1.20
CA TRP A 155 -4.88 6.70 0.51
C TRP A 155 -5.73 7.74 1.25
N ASP A 156 -5.48 9.01 0.93
CA ASP A 156 -6.32 10.14 1.34
C ASP A 156 -6.29 11.26 0.29
N GLY A 157 -7.42 11.97 0.11
CA GLY A 157 -7.54 13.09 -0.83
C GLY A 157 -7.91 12.72 -2.27
N ILE A 158 -8.19 11.45 -2.57
CA ILE A 158 -8.48 10.93 -3.92
C ILE A 158 -9.52 9.82 -3.87
N ASP A 159 -10.37 9.73 -4.91
CA ASP A 159 -11.26 8.59 -5.09
C ASP A 159 -10.45 7.40 -5.65
N PRO A 160 -10.53 6.21 -5.06
CA PRO A 160 -9.77 5.05 -5.54
C PRO A 160 -10.27 4.51 -6.86
N LEU A 161 -11.53 4.77 -7.21
CA LEU A 161 -12.19 4.21 -8.39
C LEU A 161 -12.73 5.31 -9.30
N ARG A 162 -12.74 5.03 -10.60
CA ARG A 162 -13.54 5.75 -11.58
C ARG A 162 -14.64 4.84 -12.08
N ASP A 163 -15.87 5.24 -11.83
CA ASP A 163 -17.05 4.51 -12.26
C ASP A 163 -17.48 4.95 -13.66
N TYR A 164 -17.49 4.02 -14.60
CA TYR A 164 -17.97 4.24 -15.97
C TYR A 164 -19.39 3.72 -16.20
N ARG A 165 -19.99 3.05 -15.21
CA ARG A 165 -21.35 2.52 -15.34
C ARG A 165 -22.35 3.63 -15.57
N GLY A 166 -23.26 3.41 -16.51
CA GLY A 166 -24.28 4.40 -16.92
C GLY A 166 -23.79 5.42 -17.95
N THR A 167 -22.49 5.41 -18.32
CA THR A 167 -21.98 6.25 -19.41
C THR A 167 -21.99 5.47 -20.74
N PRO A 168 -22.09 6.15 -21.91
CA PRO A 168 -21.98 5.48 -23.18
C PRO A 168 -20.52 5.12 -23.53
N ASP A 169 -20.34 4.00 -24.22
CA ASP A 169 -19.10 3.70 -24.93
C ASP A 169 -18.98 4.55 -26.22
N ILE A 170 -17.88 4.35 -26.97
CA ILE A 170 -17.63 5.11 -28.22
C ILE A 170 -18.70 4.90 -29.32
N PHE A 171 -19.53 3.86 -29.19
CA PHE A 171 -20.60 3.56 -30.11
C PHE A 171 -22.00 3.86 -29.52
N GLY A 172 -22.06 4.49 -28.36
CA GLY A 172 -23.32 4.88 -27.70
C GLY A 172 -23.96 3.78 -26.83
N ARG A 173 -23.33 2.60 -26.68
CA ARG A 173 -23.85 1.53 -25.84
C ARG A 173 -23.54 1.85 -24.36
N ILE A 174 -24.55 1.76 -23.50
CA ILE A 174 -24.38 2.02 -22.07
C ILE A 174 -23.49 0.95 -21.41
N ILE A 175 -22.42 1.40 -20.75
CA ILE A 175 -21.50 0.58 -19.97
C ILE A 175 -22.21 0.12 -18.69
N LYS A 176 -22.17 -1.18 -18.38
CA LYS A 176 -22.94 -1.77 -17.27
C LYS A 176 -22.10 -2.14 -16.04
N VAL A 177 -20.83 -2.50 -16.24
CA VAL A 177 -20.02 -3.12 -15.16
C VAL A 177 -18.66 -2.50 -14.97
N GLU A 178 -18.19 -1.61 -15.86
CA GLU A 178 -16.81 -1.13 -15.84
C GLU A 178 -16.57 -0.11 -14.73
N THR A 179 -15.58 -0.39 -13.90
CA THR A 179 -14.96 0.54 -12.95
C THR A 179 -13.45 0.42 -13.05
N ALA A 180 -12.73 1.54 -13.15
CA ALA A 180 -11.27 1.52 -13.18
C ALA A 180 -10.70 1.70 -11.77
N ASN A 181 -9.78 0.82 -11.40
CA ASN A 181 -8.99 0.94 -10.18
C ASN A 181 -7.85 1.95 -10.43
N LEU A 182 -8.08 3.20 -10.03
CA LEU A 182 -7.13 4.30 -10.24
C LEU A 182 -5.97 4.23 -9.26
N ILE A 183 -6.27 3.86 -8.01
CA ILE A 183 -5.31 4.00 -6.93
C ILE A 183 -4.16 2.99 -7.05
N ASP A 184 -4.47 1.75 -7.41
CA ASP A 184 -3.42 0.74 -7.61
C ASP A 184 -2.60 1.02 -8.88
N ALA A 185 -3.22 1.57 -9.92
CA ALA A 185 -2.49 2.00 -11.13
C ALA A 185 -1.48 3.12 -10.81
N LEU A 186 -1.86 4.09 -9.97
CA LEU A 186 -0.97 5.15 -9.49
C LEU A 186 0.13 4.59 -8.60
N ALA A 187 -0.22 3.70 -7.67
CA ALA A 187 0.73 3.05 -6.78
C ALA A 187 1.76 2.22 -7.56
N ALA A 188 1.32 1.42 -8.54
CA ALA A 188 2.22 0.66 -9.40
C ALA A 188 3.19 1.56 -10.17
N THR A 189 2.70 2.69 -10.69
CA THR A 189 3.52 3.66 -11.42
C THR A 189 4.55 4.33 -10.49
N ALA A 190 4.14 4.66 -9.26
CA ALA A 190 5.05 5.24 -8.26
C ALA A 190 6.13 4.24 -7.83
N VAL A 191 5.75 2.99 -7.54
CA VAL A 191 6.70 1.94 -7.10
C VAL A 191 7.70 1.60 -8.19
N LEU A 192 7.31 1.65 -9.46
CA LEU A 192 8.24 1.50 -10.59
C LEU A 192 9.37 2.56 -10.54
N GLU A 193 9.04 3.80 -10.21
CA GLU A 193 10.02 4.89 -10.08
C GLU A 193 10.80 4.83 -8.76
N MET A 194 10.17 4.35 -7.69
CA MET A 194 10.82 4.20 -6.38
C MET A 194 11.84 3.06 -6.34
N GLY A 195 11.61 1.99 -7.11
CA GLY A 195 12.40 0.77 -7.07
C GLY A 195 12.03 -0.15 -5.90
N GLU A 196 12.59 -1.36 -5.91
CA GLU A 196 12.32 -2.43 -4.95
C GLU A 196 13.58 -2.86 -4.16
N GLY A 197 14.70 -2.20 -4.39
CA GLY A 197 16.01 -2.60 -3.87
C GLY A 197 16.63 -1.60 -2.90
N SER A 198 17.81 -1.10 -3.24
CA SER A 198 18.62 -0.20 -2.41
C SER A 198 18.69 1.23 -2.93
N GLU A 199 17.71 1.65 -3.72
CA GLU A 199 17.68 2.95 -4.39
C GLU A 199 17.58 4.12 -3.41
N CYS A 200 17.08 3.89 -2.19
CA CYS A 200 16.78 4.91 -1.18
C CYS A 200 15.81 5.99 -1.73
N VAL A 201 14.81 5.56 -2.49
CA VAL A 201 13.76 6.42 -3.08
C VAL A 201 12.39 6.01 -2.49
N PRO A 202 12.11 6.25 -1.22
CA PRO A 202 10.89 5.76 -0.57
C PRO A 202 9.64 6.59 -0.89
N VAL A 203 9.78 7.65 -1.69
CA VAL A 203 8.69 8.55 -2.05
C VAL A 203 8.73 8.87 -3.53
N ALA A 204 7.56 8.98 -4.16
CA ALA A 204 7.40 9.50 -5.50
C ALA A 204 6.28 10.56 -5.54
N ILE A 205 6.48 11.61 -6.34
CA ILE A 205 5.46 12.62 -6.63
C ILE A 205 4.92 12.36 -8.03
N ILE A 206 3.60 12.18 -8.14
CA ILE A 206 2.88 12.09 -9.41
C ILE A 206 2.18 13.42 -9.65
N ARG A 207 2.52 14.08 -10.76
CA ARG A 207 1.99 15.37 -11.20
C ARG A 207 1.26 15.23 -12.52
N ASP A 208 0.24 16.08 -12.76
CA ASP A 208 -0.56 16.10 -13.98
C ASP A 208 -1.18 14.75 -14.33
N ALA A 209 -1.60 13.99 -13.31
CA ALA A 209 -2.38 12.79 -13.52
C ALA A 209 -3.77 13.14 -14.04
N LYS A 210 -4.12 12.59 -15.22
CA LYS A 210 -5.42 12.80 -15.84
C LYS A 210 -6.43 11.77 -15.33
N ASN A 211 -7.71 12.10 -15.46
CA ASN A 211 -8.82 11.18 -15.18
C ASN A 211 -8.95 10.75 -13.71
N ILE A 212 -8.30 11.45 -12.78
CA ILE A 212 -8.47 11.22 -11.35
C ILE A 212 -9.67 12.01 -10.81
N VAL A 213 -10.27 11.50 -9.75
CA VAL A 213 -11.34 12.17 -9.02
C VAL A 213 -10.81 12.59 -7.67
N ARG A 214 -10.75 13.90 -7.42
CA ARG A 214 -10.35 14.45 -6.13
C ARG A 214 -11.50 14.41 -5.14
N LYS A 215 -11.21 14.08 -3.90
CA LYS A 215 -12.18 14.15 -2.80
C LYS A 215 -11.53 14.78 -1.58
N ASN A 216 -12.20 15.79 -1.03
CA ASN A 216 -11.79 16.42 0.24
C ASN A 216 -12.09 15.54 1.47
N ARG A 217 -12.72 14.39 1.29
CA ARG A 217 -13.06 13.48 2.38
C ARG A 217 -12.25 12.21 2.29
N SER A 218 -11.63 11.87 3.40
CA SER A 218 -10.94 10.59 3.55
C SER A 218 -11.88 9.42 3.32
N PRO A 219 -11.43 8.38 2.62
CA PRO A 219 -12.16 7.13 2.59
C PRO A 219 -12.33 6.59 4.02
N ARG A 220 -13.49 6.06 4.31
CA ARG A 220 -13.70 5.34 5.57
C ARG A 220 -13.14 3.92 5.37
N ASN A 221 -11.93 3.66 5.86
CA ASN A 221 -11.32 2.33 5.92
C ASN A 221 -11.25 1.57 4.59
N GLY A 222 -11.09 2.27 3.47
CA GLY A 222 -10.91 1.62 2.17
C GLY A 222 -12.15 0.89 1.60
N THR A 223 -13.30 1.00 2.21
CA THR A 223 -14.53 0.25 1.85
C THR A 223 -15.00 0.47 0.41
N GLN A 224 -14.49 1.47 -0.29
CA GLN A 224 -14.81 1.71 -1.71
C GLN A 224 -14.04 0.79 -2.66
N LEU A 225 -12.85 0.32 -2.28
CA LEU A 225 -11.97 -0.52 -3.08
C LEU A 225 -11.85 -1.94 -2.50
N ILE A 226 -11.75 -2.03 -1.17
CA ILE A 226 -11.53 -3.29 -0.48
C ILE A 226 -12.84 -4.05 -0.37
N VAL A 227 -12.87 -5.24 -0.95
CA VAL A 227 -14.04 -6.14 -0.91
C VAL A 227 -13.85 -7.23 0.14
N ASP A 228 -14.95 -7.78 0.66
CA ASP A 228 -14.86 -9.00 1.46
C ASP A 228 -14.32 -10.13 0.58
N PRO A 229 -13.35 -10.95 1.04
CA PRO A 229 -12.84 -12.06 0.26
C PRO A 229 -13.91 -13.02 -0.28
N LYS A 230 -15.10 -13.08 0.35
CA LYS A 230 -16.22 -13.90 -0.13
C LYS A 230 -16.94 -13.30 -1.34
N ASP A 231 -16.85 -11.97 -1.48
CA ASP A 231 -17.50 -11.22 -2.56
C ASP A 231 -16.53 -10.93 -3.71
N ASP A 232 -15.26 -11.34 -3.56
CA ASP A 232 -14.23 -11.17 -4.57
C ASP A 232 -14.45 -12.13 -5.75
N VAL A 233 -14.09 -11.70 -6.97
CA VAL A 233 -14.13 -12.52 -8.18
C VAL A 233 -13.28 -13.79 -8.05
N PHE A 234 -12.25 -13.78 -7.23
CA PHE A 234 -11.38 -14.92 -6.91
C PHE A 234 -11.89 -15.77 -5.73
N ALA A 235 -13.04 -15.45 -5.14
CA ALA A 235 -13.61 -16.22 -4.02
C ALA A 235 -13.66 -17.73 -4.25
N PRO A 236 -14.02 -18.25 -5.45
CA PRO A 236 -14.01 -19.69 -5.72
C PRO A 236 -12.63 -20.35 -5.53
N PHE A 237 -11.55 -19.61 -5.77
CA PHE A 237 -10.18 -20.05 -5.54
C PHE A 237 -9.79 -19.92 -4.07
N PHE A 238 -10.12 -18.81 -3.42
CA PHE A 238 -9.79 -18.59 -2.02
C PHE A 238 -10.46 -19.60 -1.10
N PHE A 239 -11.73 -19.93 -1.35
CA PHE A 239 -12.54 -20.80 -0.50
C PHE A 239 -12.70 -22.22 -1.07
N HIS A 240 -11.83 -22.64 -2.00
CA HIS A 240 -11.80 -24.04 -2.43
C HIS A 240 -11.58 -24.96 -1.22
N LYS A 241 -12.27 -26.11 -1.19
CA LYS A 241 -12.27 -27.07 -0.05
C LYS A 241 -10.88 -27.53 0.42
N GLU A 242 -9.88 -27.47 -0.45
CA GLU A 242 -8.50 -27.83 -0.13
C GLU A 242 -7.74 -26.74 0.60
N PHE A 243 -8.21 -25.47 0.56
CA PHE A 243 -7.59 -24.36 1.25
C PHE A 243 -8.23 -24.14 2.61
N LYS A 244 -7.46 -24.38 3.67
CA LYS A 244 -7.92 -24.21 5.04
C LYS A 244 -7.40 -22.90 5.61
N TRP A 245 -8.12 -21.83 5.36
CA TRP A 245 -7.84 -20.54 5.94
C TRP A 245 -8.04 -20.54 7.45
N LYS A 246 -7.14 -19.91 8.16
CA LYS A 246 -7.24 -19.67 9.61
C LYS A 246 -7.39 -18.18 9.86
N LYS A 247 -8.18 -17.84 10.88
CA LYS A 247 -8.28 -16.46 11.34
C LYS A 247 -7.01 -16.10 12.09
N GLY A 248 -6.41 -14.98 11.72
CA GLY A 248 -5.29 -14.37 12.43
C GLY A 248 -5.79 -13.47 13.56
N LYS A 249 -4.89 -12.69 14.15
CA LYS A 249 -5.18 -11.74 15.22
C LYS A 249 -5.11 -10.29 14.75
N GLY A 250 -4.85 -10.07 13.45
CA GLY A 250 -4.86 -8.75 12.85
C GLY A 250 -6.22 -8.08 13.03
N ASN A 251 -6.24 -6.81 13.40
CA ASN A 251 -7.44 -6.01 13.49
C ASN A 251 -7.67 -5.31 12.15
N ARG A 252 -8.83 -5.54 11.55
CA ARG A 252 -9.36 -4.70 10.46
C ARG A 252 -9.80 -3.35 11.01
#